data_89724dee2281f225cac2902bd3a5d753
#
_entry.id   89724dee2281f225cac2902bd3a5d753
#
_cell.length_a   1.000
_cell.length_b   1.000
_cell.length_c   1.000
_cell.angle_alpha   90.00
_cell.angle_beta   90.00
_cell.angle_gamma   90.00
#
_symmetry.space_group_name_H-M   'P 1'
#
loop_
_entity.id
_entity.type
_entity.pdbx_description
1 polymer ?
#
loop_
_entity_poly.entity_id
_entity_poly.type
_entity_poly.pdbx_seq_one_letter_code
_entity_poly.pdbx_strand_id
1 'polypeptide(L)'
;MKLHPLCLLLFVALPLFSAAQYRPHLLVLTDVNIIDAGHPAPTAHQTIIIKEGRIVKIQSGITTFPDSAVIINLKGRYLIPGLIDSHVHMATDPSGTDNRSHTLQVLQEMLYSGITTVRDMAGDGRVLAGLARDANIGEIVSPDIYYSALMAGPSFFSDPRTQASTKGGVGGGMPYMKAITDTTNIALAIAQAIGSGASGIKLYADLSADLVMKVVNEAKKQNIPVWGHAWLQGAKPSDIVKAGAISISHAPLLIYDKMNKVPDSWKKAGPGADFWDKNLPSLDELFILMKQRRTILDATLLTYKKWAMTDTAMQWDYQIAKRITSHAYASGVLICAGTDDDQEQFVQEEMRLLVTDAGFSPFDAIVAATKNSAGAINLDSTKGSIAVGMDADLVVLTRNPLENIDNIKSVDLVIKGGRVYQHFAASAP
;
A
#
# COMPACT_ATOMS: atom_id res chain seq x y z
N MET A 1 -43.00 46.10 -41.74
CA MET A 1 -42.37 44.78 -41.72
C MET A 1 -40.91 44.93 -41.35
N LYS A 2 -40.57 44.67 -40.08
CA LYS A 2 -39.19 44.73 -39.60
C LYS A 2 -38.69 43.29 -39.46
N LEU A 3 -37.70 42.89 -40.27
CA LEU A 3 -37.02 41.63 -40.16
C LEU A 3 -36.07 41.69 -38.94
N HIS A 4 -36.23 40.73 -38.04
CA HIS A 4 -35.27 40.48 -36.94
C HIS A 4 -34.19 39.52 -37.47
N PRO A 5 -32.89 39.78 -37.18
CA PRO A 5 -31.85 38.83 -37.50
C PRO A 5 -31.85 37.70 -36.50
N LEU A 6 -31.91 36.46 -37.01
CA LEU A 6 -31.78 35.21 -36.27
C LEU A 6 -30.28 35.02 -35.96
N CYS A 7 -29.88 35.25 -34.71
CA CYS A 7 -28.52 34.87 -34.25
C CYS A 7 -28.39 33.36 -34.17
N LEU A 8 -27.70 32.80 -35.13
CA LEU A 8 -27.29 31.39 -35.10
C LEU A 8 -26.13 31.24 -34.11
N LEU A 9 -26.43 30.74 -32.89
CA LEU A 9 -25.41 30.33 -31.94
C LEU A 9 -24.76 29.03 -32.43
N LEU A 10 -23.56 29.18 -33.00
CA LEU A 10 -22.68 28.06 -33.34
C LEU A 10 -22.16 27.47 -32.00
N PHE A 11 -22.74 26.37 -31.54
CA PHE A 11 -22.15 25.54 -30.49
C PHE A 11 -20.90 24.87 -31.10
N VAL A 12 -19.74 25.44 -30.85
CA VAL A 12 -18.46 24.74 -31.06
C VAL A 12 -18.39 23.69 -29.95
N ALA A 13 -18.74 22.46 -30.29
CA ALA A 13 -18.45 21.31 -29.44
C ALA A 13 -16.92 21.17 -29.40
N LEU A 14 -16.29 21.73 -28.37
CA LEU A 14 -14.91 21.40 -28.04
C LEU A 14 -14.88 19.89 -27.77
N PRO A 15 -14.07 19.10 -28.50
CA PRO A 15 -13.89 17.72 -28.16
C PRO A 15 -13.30 17.70 -26.74
N LEU A 16 -14.05 17.13 -25.80
CA LEU A 16 -13.50 16.68 -24.53
C LEU A 16 -12.42 15.64 -24.91
N PHE A 17 -11.18 16.07 -25.04
CA PHE A 17 -10.05 15.17 -25.05
C PHE A 17 -10.04 14.50 -23.69
N SER A 18 -10.75 13.40 -23.56
CA SER A 18 -10.39 12.35 -22.64
C SER A 18 -8.89 12.14 -22.89
N ALA A 19 -8.05 12.40 -21.90
CA ALA A 19 -6.64 12.10 -21.96
C ALA A 19 -6.54 10.59 -22.22
N ALA A 20 -6.47 10.20 -23.50
CA ALA A 20 -6.37 8.82 -23.92
C ALA A 20 -5.07 8.30 -23.30
N GLN A 21 -5.21 7.45 -22.31
CA GLN A 21 -4.11 6.75 -21.65
C GLN A 21 -3.46 5.86 -22.73
N TYR A 22 -2.46 6.41 -23.40
CA TYR A 22 -1.78 5.70 -24.47
C TYR A 22 -0.67 4.82 -23.86
N ARG A 23 -0.72 3.53 -24.12
CA ARG A 23 0.37 2.60 -23.82
C ARG A 23 1.20 2.39 -25.09
N PRO A 24 2.36 3.02 -25.20
CA PRO A 24 3.22 2.83 -26.37
C PRO A 24 3.73 1.38 -26.41
N HIS A 25 3.83 0.81 -27.61
CA HIS A 25 4.42 -0.52 -27.79
C HIS A 25 5.91 -0.52 -27.35
N LEU A 26 6.60 0.57 -27.61
CA LEU A 26 7.99 0.80 -27.23
C LEU A 26 8.12 2.21 -26.62
N LEU A 27 8.42 2.27 -25.33
CA LEU A 27 8.71 3.50 -24.60
C LEU A 27 10.18 3.52 -24.20
N VAL A 28 10.85 4.63 -24.44
CA VAL A 28 12.25 4.81 -24.08
C VAL A 28 12.41 6.06 -23.21
N LEU A 29 12.95 5.87 -22.04
CA LEU A 29 13.30 6.94 -21.10
C LEU A 29 14.81 7.16 -21.20
N THR A 30 15.25 8.36 -21.59
CA THR A 30 16.67 8.66 -21.82
C THR A 30 17.21 9.65 -20.80
N ASP A 31 18.51 9.53 -20.49
CA ASP A 31 19.30 10.48 -19.70
C ASP A 31 18.75 10.74 -18.29
N VAL A 32 18.35 9.68 -17.58
CA VAL A 32 17.74 9.77 -16.25
C VAL A 32 18.69 9.27 -15.15
N ASN A 33 18.55 9.80 -13.94
CA ASN A 33 19.25 9.32 -12.75
C ASN A 33 18.38 8.30 -12.02
N ILE A 34 18.77 7.04 -12.01
CA ILE A 34 18.01 5.96 -11.35
C ILE A 34 18.36 5.91 -9.86
N ILE A 35 17.34 5.87 -9.02
CA ILE A 35 17.42 5.53 -7.61
C ILE A 35 16.61 4.24 -7.41
N ASP A 36 17.29 3.16 -7.10
CA ASP A 36 16.67 1.85 -6.88
C ASP A 36 17.29 1.16 -5.65
N ALA A 37 16.57 0.20 -5.09
CA ALA A 37 16.94 -0.52 -3.87
C ALA A 37 18.32 -1.22 -3.90
N GLY A 38 18.97 -1.28 -5.06
CA GLY A 38 20.31 -1.86 -5.21
C GLY A 38 21.46 -0.95 -4.76
N HIS A 39 21.26 0.37 -4.80
CA HIS A 39 22.35 1.33 -4.55
C HIS A 39 21.85 2.59 -3.83
N PRO A 40 22.51 3.01 -2.73
CA PRO A 40 22.14 4.19 -1.96
C PRO A 40 22.47 5.53 -2.63
N ALA A 41 22.99 5.51 -3.87
CA ALA A 41 23.30 6.70 -4.67
C ALA A 41 22.66 6.59 -6.06
N PRO A 42 22.29 7.71 -6.71
CA PRO A 42 21.72 7.68 -8.04
C PRO A 42 22.71 7.13 -9.08
N THR A 43 22.25 6.25 -9.96
CA THR A 43 22.99 5.84 -11.15
C THR A 43 22.63 6.79 -12.29
N ALA A 44 23.60 7.67 -12.65
CA ALA A 44 23.36 8.75 -13.59
C ALA A 44 23.33 8.30 -15.08
N HIS A 45 22.69 9.13 -15.92
CA HIS A 45 22.72 9.04 -17.38
C HIS A 45 22.26 7.70 -17.93
N GLN A 46 21.22 7.11 -17.33
CA GLN A 46 20.68 5.83 -17.76
C GLN A 46 19.61 5.98 -18.82
N THR A 47 19.52 4.96 -19.67
CA THR A 47 18.42 4.78 -20.63
C THR A 47 17.68 3.50 -20.31
N ILE A 48 16.35 3.59 -20.21
CA ILE A 48 15.46 2.47 -19.90
C ILE A 48 14.56 2.22 -21.09
N ILE A 49 14.51 0.99 -21.54
CA ILE A 49 13.67 0.54 -22.64
C ILE A 49 12.54 -0.31 -22.09
N ILE A 50 11.33 0.11 -22.37
CA ILE A 50 10.08 -0.51 -21.92
C ILE A 50 9.33 -1.01 -23.14
N LYS A 51 8.98 -2.28 -23.14
CA LYS A 51 8.17 -2.93 -24.17
C LYS A 51 7.00 -3.65 -23.54
N GLU A 52 5.78 -3.39 -24.03
CA GLU A 52 4.56 -4.04 -23.54
C GLU A 52 4.39 -3.95 -22.02
N GLY A 53 4.83 -2.82 -21.43
CA GLY A 53 4.70 -2.55 -19.99
C GLY A 53 5.75 -3.19 -19.11
N ARG A 54 6.79 -3.80 -19.69
CA ARG A 54 7.92 -4.37 -18.94
C ARG A 54 9.23 -3.71 -19.29
N ILE A 55 10.12 -3.60 -18.32
CA ILE A 55 11.48 -3.15 -18.53
C ILE A 55 12.24 -4.27 -19.24
N VAL A 56 12.67 -4.02 -20.49
CA VAL A 56 13.40 -5.01 -21.29
C VAL A 56 14.90 -4.75 -21.35
N LYS A 57 15.33 -3.49 -21.09
CA LYS A 57 16.77 -3.16 -21.05
C LYS A 57 17.01 -1.90 -20.22
N ILE A 58 18.15 -1.88 -19.54
CA ILE A 58 18.71 -0.71 -18.85
C ILE A 58 20.17 -0.61 -19.33
N GLN A 59 20.58 0.59 -19.77
CA GLN A 59 21.94 0.82 -20.25
C GLN A 59 22.39 2.26 -20.02
N SER A 60 23.70 2.50 -19.97
CA SER A 60 24.25 3.85 -19.94
C SER A 60 24.24 4.48 -21.32
N GLY A 61 23.98 5.80 -21.38
CA GLY A 61 24.02 6.60 -22.61
C GLY A 61 22.82 6.40 -23.51
N ILE A 62 22.84 7.13 -24.62
CA ILE A 62 21.77 7.17 -25.62
C ILE A 62 22.22 6.40 -26.86
N THR A 63 21.34 5.56 -27.39
CA THR A 63 21.51 4.87 -28.68
C THR A 63 20.42 5.31 -29.64
N THR A 64 20.55 4.93 -30.91
CA THR A 64 19.48 5.12 -31.89
C THR A 64 18.34 4.15 -31.65
N PHE A 65 17.10 4.62 -31.76
CA PHE A 65 15.87 3.84 -31.62
C PHE A 65 15.06 3.89 -32.91
N PRO A 66 14.19 2.90 -33.17
CA PRO A 66 13.31 2.94 -34.34
C PRO A 66 12.30 4.09 -34.20
N ASP A 67 11.85 4.62 -35.35
CA ASP A 67 10.91 5.75 -35.44
C ASP A 67 9.56 5.48 -34.74
N SER A 68 9.23 4.20 -34.51
CA SER A 68 8.03 3.79 -33.77
C SER A 68 8.15 3.92 -32.24
N ALA A 69 9.34 4.23 -31.74
CA ALA A 69 9.57 4.39 -30.30
C ALA A 69 9.07 5.76 -29.81
N VAL A 70 8.35 5.77 -28.71
CA VAL A 70 8.07 6.99 -27.93
C VAL A 70 9.27 7.26 -27.04
N ILE A 71 9.97 8.37 -27.26
CA ILE A 71 11.17 8.74 -26.51
C ILE A 71 10.85 9.91 -25.60
N ILE A 72 11.11 9.74 -24.28
CA ILE A 72 11.00 10.81 -23.29
C ILE A 72 12.40 11.11 -22.76
N ASN A 73 12.88 12.33 -22.99
CA ASN A 73 14.15 12.80 -22.46
C ASN A 73 13.95 13.31 -21.03
N LEU A 74 14.62 12.66 -20.07
CA LEU A 74 14.50 12.92 -18.63
C LEU A 74 15.77 13.54 -18.05
N LYS A 75 16.53 14.29 -18.84
CA LYS A 75 17.77 14.96 -18.43
C LYS A 75 17.58 15.75 -17.13
N GLY A 76 18.40 15.43 -16.13
CA GLY A 76 18.36 16.08 -14.81
C GLY A 76 17.20 15.62 -13.90
N ARG A 77 16.40 14.63 -14.33
CA ARG A 77 15.34 14.02 -13.53
C ARG A 77 15.85 12.79 -12.76
N TYR A 78 15.08 12.39 -11.76
CA TYR A 78 15.32 11.20 -10.97
C TYR A 78 14.19 10.20 -11.21
N LEU A 79 14.55 8.94 -11.33
CA LEU A 79 13.61 7.85 -11.53
C LEU A 79 13.68 6.90 -10.36
N ILE A 80 12.53 6.63 -9.75
CA ILE A 80 12.35 5.63 -8.70
C ILE A 80 11.34 4.58 -9.15
N PRO A 81 11.29 3.39 -8.52
CA PRO A 81 10.18 2.47 -8.71
C PRO A 81 8.87 3.14 -8.30
N GLY A 82 7.76 2.71 -8.88
CA GLY A 82 6.43 3.13 -8.46
C GLY A 82 6.24 2.91 -6.95
N LEU A 83 5.70 3.91 -6.27
CA LEU A 83 5.42 3.82 -4.84
C LEU A 83 4.29 2.83 -4.58
N ILE A 84 4.38 2.11 -3.48
CA ILE A 84 3.40 1.12 -3.04
C ILE A 84 2.93 1.51 -1.64
N ASP A 85 1.62 1.77 -1.51
CA ASP A 85 0.99 1.88 -0.20
C ASP A 85 0.48 0.50 0.22
N SER A 86 1.13 -0.09 1.21
CA SER A 86 0.84 -1.45 1.64
C SER A 86 -0.30 -1.58 2.66
N HIS A 87 -1.00 -0.47 2.97
CA HIS A 87 -2.13 -0.49 3.90
C HIS A 87 -3.11 0.66 3.63
N VAL A 88 -4.18 0.36 2.91
CA VAL A 88 -5.28 1.29 2.67
C VAL A 88 -6.63 0.62 2.93
N HIS A 89 -7.71 1.42 3.01
CA HIS A 89 -9.09 0.99 3.17
C HIS A 89 -10.01 1.75 2.19
N MET A 90 -9.97 1.37 0.90
CA MET A 90 -10.67 2.10 -0.18
C MET A 90 -12.17 1.77 -0.29
N ALA A 91 -12.60 0.64 0.25
CA ALA A 91 -14.00 0.18 0.20
C ALA A 91 -14.57 -0.11 1.59
N THR A 92 -14.07 0.58 2.62
CA THR A 92 -14.56 0.48 4.00
C THR A 92 -15.15 1.81 4.40
N ASP A 93 -16.47 1.96 4.34
CA ASP A 93 -17.17 3.12 4.85
C ASP A 93 -18.01 2.70 6.06
N PRO A 94 -17.67 3.16 7.28
CA PRO A 94 -18.42 2.83 8.50
C PRO A 94 -19.88 3.30 8.47
N SER A 95 -20.22 4.31 7.64
CA SER A 95 -21.60 4.77 7.46
C SER A 95 -22.44 3.81 6.62
N GLY A 96 -21.81 2.87 5.92
CA GLY A 96 -22.46 1.95 5.01
C GLY A 96 -22.99 2.63 3.74
N THR A 97 -22.45 3.79 3.41
CA THR A 97 -22.78 4.55 2.20
C THR A 97 -21.59 4.50 1.24
N ASP A 98 -21.79 3.87 0.07
CA ASP A 98 -20.76 3.86 -0.95
C ASP A 98 -20.64 5.23 -1.61
N ASN A 99 -19.41 5.76 -1.65
CA ASN A 99 -19.07 6.97 -2.37
C ASN A 99 -18.07 6.69 -3.48
N ARG A 100 -18.52 5.93 -4.48
CA ARG A 100 -17.65 5.51 -5.60
C ARG A 100 -16.95 6.69 -6.29
N SER A 101 -17.65 7.82 -6.46
CA SER A 101 -17.06 9.01 -7.10
C SER A 101 -15.87 9.54 -6.32
N HIS A 102 -15.98 9.62 -5.01
CA HIS A 102 -14.88 10.03 -4.14
C HIS A 102 -13.74 9.02 -4.16
N THR A 103 -14.03 7.72 -4.06
CA THR A 103 -13.02 6.66 -4.15
C THR A 103 -12.24 6.74 -5.47
N LEU A 104 -12.92 6.95 -6.61
CA LEU A 104 -12.26 7.10 -7.91
C LEU A 104 -11.37 8.33 -7.97
N GLN A 105 -11.81 9.46 -7.38
CA GLN A 105 -10.99 10.66 -7.30
C GLN A 105 -9.72 10.42 -6.48
N VAL A 106 -9.83 9.81 -5.30
CA VAL A 106 -8.68 9.51 -4.44
C VAL A 106 -7.71 8.56 -5.14
N LEU A 107 -8.20 7.50 -5.78
CA LEU A 107 -7.36 6.58 -6.54
C LEU A 107 -6.61 7.28 -7.68
N GLN A 108 -7.26 8.21 -8.36
CA GLN A 108 -6.64 9.03 -9.40
C GLN A 108 -5.55 9.93 -8.81
N GLU A 109 -5.80 10.61 -7.70
CA GLU A 109 -4.84 11.45 -7.01
C GLU A 109 -3.63 10.64 -6.50
N MET A 110 -3.87 9.43 -5.96
CA MET A 110 -2.81 8.50 -5.57
C MET A 110 -1.91 8.16 -6.76
N LEU A 111 -2.47 7.80 -7.92
CA LEU A 111 -1.67 7.48 -9.09
C LEU A 111 -0.84 8.68 -9.55
N TYR A 112 -1.42 9.85 -9.67
CA TYR A 112 -0.68 11.06 -10.07
C TYR A 112 0.36 11.51 -9.05
N SER A 113 0.21 11.12 -7.78
CA SER A 113 1.22 11.35 -6.74
C SER A 113 2.37 10.35 -6.79
N GLY A 114 2.34 9.35 -7.68
CA GLY A 114 3.40 8.35 -7.86
C GLY A 114 3.11 6.99 -7.22
N ILE A 115 1.94 6.78 -6.63
CA ILE A 115 1.54 5.48 -6.09
C ILE A 115 0.99 4.64 -7.23
N THR A 116 1.68 3.55 -7.56
CA THR A 116 1.29 2.66 -8.67
C THR A 116 0.59 1.39 -8.21
N THR A 117 0.68 1.08 -6.92
CA THR A 117 0.10 -0.12 -6.32
C THR A 117 -0.39 0.18 -4.90
N VAL A 118 -1.54 -0.36 -4.53
CA VAL A 118 -2.08 -0.31 -3.17
C VAL A 118 -2.51 -1.69 -2.70
N ARG A 119 -2.42 -1.93 -1.37
CA ARG A 119 -2.99 -3.11 -0.72
C ARG A 119 -4.12 -2.68 0.22
N ASP A 120 -5.35 -3.00 -0.14
CA ASP A 120 -6.50 -2.79 0.75
C ASP A 120 -6.57 -3.91 1.81
N MET A 121 -6.53 -3.50 3.08
CA MET A 121 -6.38 -4.41 4.22
C MET A 121 -7.71 -4.76 4.88
N ALA A 122 -8.75 -4.70 4.17
CA ALA A 122 -10.10 -5.24 4.26
C ALA A 122 -11.18 -4.18 4.01
N GLY A 123 -12.14 -4.55 3.20
CA GLY A 123 -13.30 -3.76 2.83
C GLY A 123 -14.37 -4.65 2.22
N ASP A 124 -15.35 -4.07 1.55
CA ASP A 124 -16.31 -4.84 0.76
C ASP A 124 -15.62 -5.44 -0.47
N GLY A 125 -15.34 -6.74 -0.41
CA GLY A 125 -14.66 -7.46 -1.48
C GLY A 125 -15.39 -7.39 -2.84
N ARG A 126 -16.69 -7.14 -2.86
CA ARG A 126 -17.47 -6.97 -4.10
C ARG A 126 -17.13 -5.64 -4.79
N VAL A 127 -16.95 -4.58 -4.00
CA VAL A 127 -16.53 -3.26 -4.49
C VAL A 127 -15.08 -3.33 -4.92
N LEU A 128 -14.20 -3.91 -4.09
CA LEU A 128 -12.76 -4.04 -4.35
C LEU A 128 -12.48 -4.87 -5.61
N ALA A 129 -13.20 -5.97 -5.84
CA ALA A 129 -13.03 -6.78 -7.04
C ALA A 129 -13.34 -5.98 -8.32
N GLY A 130 -14.40 -5.15 -8.30
CA GLY A 130 -14.73 -4.27 -9.42
C GLY A 130 -13.67 -3.20 -9.66
N LEU A 131 -13.22 -2.51 -8.60
CA LEU A 131 -12.18 -1.49 -8.68
C LEU A 131 -10.84 -2.07 -9.16
N ALA A 132 -10.43 -3.23 -8.63
CA ALA A 132 -9.19 -3.91 -9.01
C ALA A 132 -9.20 -4.33 -10.49
N ARG A 133 -10.32 -4.88 -10.97
CA ARG A 133 -10.51 -5.18 -12.38
C ARG A 133 -10.37 -3.93 -13.25
N ASP A 134 -11.14 -2.89 -12.92
CA ASP A 134 -11.21 -1.65 -13.72
C ASP A 134 -9.84 -0.95 -13.75
N ALA A 135 -9.08 -0.97 -12.63
CA ALA A 135 -7.70 -0.46 -12.55
C ALA A 135 -6.72 -1.25 -13.44
N ASN A 136 -6.82 -2.59 -13.43
CA ASN A 136 -5.93 -3.47 -14.18
C ASN A 136 -6.10 -3.32 -15.70
N ILE A 137 -7.34 -3.25 -16.17
CA ILE A 137 -7.61 -3.08 -17.61
C ILE A 137 -7.53 -1.62 -18.08
N GLY A 138 -7.41 -0.67 -17.14
CA GLY A 138 -7.28 0.77 -17.42
C GLY A 138 -8.60 1.48 -17.73
N GLU A 139 -9.72 0.94 -17.26
CA GLU A 139 -11.03 1.61 -17.30
C GLU A 139 -11.09 2.81 -16.35
N ILE A 140 -10.26 2.79 -15.29
CA ILE A 140 -10.11 3.88 -14.33
C ILE A 140 -8.65 4.29 -14.20
N VAL A 141 -8.42 5.56 -13.90
CA VAL A 141 -7.09 6.10 -13.53
C VAL A 141 -6.84 5.76 -12.07
N SER A 142 -6.00 4.78 -11.79
CA SER A 142 -5.84 4.22 -10.46
C SER A 142 -4.52 3.47 -10.34
N PRO A 143 -3.93 3.36 -9.13
CA PRO A 143 -2.98 2.29 -8.81
C PRO A 143 -3.56 0.91 -9.11
N ASP A 144 -2.72 -0.11 -9.23
CA ASP A 144 -3.18 -1.50 -9.16
C ASP A 144 -3.64 -1.80 -7.73
N ILE A 145 -4.80 -2.45 -7.60
CA ILE A 145 -5.44 -2.70 -6.30
C ILE A 145 -5.34 -4.18 -5.97
N TYR A 146 -4.61 -4.49 -4.92
CA TYR A 146 -4.57 -5.80 -4.28
C TYR A 146 -5.33 -5.71 -2.97
N TYR A 147 -6.14 -6.71 -2.61
CA TYR A 147 -6.96 -6.63 -1.41
C TYR A 147 -7.05 -7.95 -0.65
N SER A 148 -7.33 -7.83 0.63
CA SER A 148 -7.45 -8.98 1.53
C SER A 148 -8.87 -9.49 1.67
N ALA A 149 -8.99 -10.81 1.89
CA ALA A 149 -10.13 -11.36 2.61
C ALA A 149 -9.81 -11.36 4.11
N LEU A 150 -10.72 -10.81 4.93
CA LEU A 150 -10.56 -10.73 6.37
C LEU A 150 -11.07 -12.01 7.04
N MET A 151 -10.23 -12.58 7.92
CA MET A 151 -10.57 -13.71 8.78
C MET A 151 -10.34 -13.35 10.24
N ALA A 152 -11.39 -13.47 11.04
CA ALA A 152 -11.38 -13.11 12.47
C ALA A 152 -12.29 -14.04 13.27
N GLY A 153 -12.21 -13.99 14.62
CA GLY A 153 -13.19 -14.64 15.46
C GLY A 153 -14.60 -14.06 15.31
N PRO A 154 -15.66 -14.81 15.66
CA PRO A 154 -17.05 -14.38 15.45
C PRO A 154 -17.42 -13.05 16.10
N SER A 155 -16.88 -12.74 17.29
CA SER A 155 -17.15 -11.53 18.06
C SER A 155 -16.75 -10.25 17.33
N PHE A 156 -15.73 -10.29 16.46
CA PHE A 156 -15.29 -9.14 15.69
C PHE A 156 -16.33 -8.64 14.70
N PHE A 157 -17.19 -9.51 14.19
CA PHE A 157 -18.19 -9.14 13.16
C PHE A 157 -19.40 -8.36 13.69
N SER A 158 -19.40 -7.98 14.97
CA SER A 158 -20.27 -6.94 15.54
C SER A 158 -19.74 -5.51 15.33
N ASP A 159 -18.50 -5.35 14.86
CA ASP A 159 -17.92 -4.04 14.54
C ASP A 159 -18.69 -3.35 13.40
N PRO A 160 -19.10 -2.06 13.55
CA PRO A 160 -19.86 -1.35 12.52
C PRO A 160 -19.19 -1.34 11.14
N ARG A 161 -17.86 -1.32 11.06
CA ARG A 161 -17.10 -1.36 9.80
C ARG A 161 -17.32 -2.68 9.04
N THR A 162 -17.38 -3.80 9.76
CA THR A 162 -17.66 -5.10 9.14
C THR A 162 -19.11 -5.21 8.69
N GLN A 163 -20.03 -4.62 9.44
CA GLN A 163 -21.45 -4.54 9.07
C GLN A 163 -21.63 -3.72 7.79
N ALA A 164 -20.96 -2.56 7.69
CA ALA A 164 -20.96 -1.73 6.49
C ALA A 164 -20.42 -2.49 5.27
N SER A 165 -19.27 -3.14 5.41
CA SER A 165 -18.60 -3.89 4.33
C SER A 165 -19.35 -5.19 3.93
N THR A 166 -20.29 -5.66 4.74
CA THR A 166 -21.11 -6.84 4.44
C THR A 166 -22.58 -6.54 4.19
N LYS A 167 -22.91 -5.29 3.93
CA LYS A 167 -24.30 -4.82 3.70
C LYS A 167 -25.04 -5.70 2.68
N GLY A 168 -26.23 -6.14 3.04
CA GLY A 168 -27.01 -7.12 2.25
C GLY A 168 -26.59 -8.59 2.42
N GLY A 169 -25.63 -8.86 3.31
CA GLY A 169 -25.18 -10.19 3.72
C GLY A 169 -25.05 -10.27 5.24
N VAL A 170 -24.28 -11.23 5.71
CA VAL A 170 -24.03 -11.46 7.14
C VAL A 170 -22.55 -11.31 7.44
N GLY A 171 -22.19 -10.45 8.39
CA GLY A 171 -20.83 -10.31 8.89
C GLY A 171 -20.27 -11.66 9.36
N GLY A 172 -19.07 -12.01 8.94
CA GLY A 172 -18.48 -13.33 9.20
C GLY A 172 -19.01 -14.48 8.33
N GLY A 173 -20.04 -14.24 7.51
CA GLY A 173 -20.60 -15.22 6.58
C GLY A 173 -20.12 -15.04 5.13
N MET A 174 -19.51 -13.92 4.81
CA MET A 174 -19.10 -13.60 3.45
C MET A 174 -17.77 -14.28 3.07
N PRO A 175 -17.52 -14.59 1.77
CA PRO A 175 -16.25 -15.14 1.31
C PRO A 175 -15.04 -14.28 1.64
N TYR A 176 -15.18 -12.95 1.59
CA TYR A 176 -14.14 -11.96 1.84
C TYR A 176 -14.12 -11.43 3.30
N MET A 177 -15.10 -11.80 4.14
CA MET A 177 -15.16 -11.51 5.58
C MET A 177 -15.71 -12.70 6.33
N LYS A 178 -14.81 -13.59 6.80
CA LYS A 178 -15.15 -14.91 7.32
C LYS A 178 -14.86 -15.05 8.82
N ALA A 179 -15.90 -15.45 9.57
CA ALA A 179 -15.73 -15.90 10.95
C ALA A 179 -15.04 -17.28 10.97
N ILE A 180 -13.98 -17.39 11.76
CA ILE A 180 -13.18 -18.61 11.94
C ILE A 180 -13.33 -19.12 13.36
N THR A 181 -13.70 -20.38 13.47
CA THR A 181 -13.84 -21.16 14.70
C THR A 181 -13.17 -22.51 14.56
N ASP A 182 -13.09 -23.29 15.64
CA ASP A 182 -12.54 -24.65 15.59
C ASP A 182 -13.31 -25.60 14.68
N THR A 183 -14.59 -25.30 14.39
CA THR A 183 -15.45 -26.10 13.51
C THR A 183 -15.44 -25.61 12.05
N THR A 184 -14.77 -24.50 11.76
CA THR A 184 -14.72 -23.93 10.40
C THR A 184 -13.93 -24.85 9.47
N ASN A 185 -14.50 -25.17 8.28
CA ASN A 185 -13.74 -25.79 7.21
C ASN A 185 -12.80 -24.72 6.59
N ILE A 186 -11.56 -24.68 7.09
CA ILE A 186 -10.57 -23.67 6.71
C ILE A 186 -10.20 -23.79 5.23
N ALA A 187 -10.11 -25.02 4.68
CA ALA A 187 -9.80 -25.22 3.28
C ALA A 187 -10.85 -24.58 2.37
N LEU A 188 -12.13 -24.77 2.69
CA LEU A 188 -13.22 -24.13 1.97
C LEU A 188 -13.23 -22.61 2.16
N ALA A 189 -12.97 -22.13 3.38
CA ALA A 189 -12.93 -20.69 3.67
C ALA A 189 -11.83 -19.97 2.84
N ILE A 190 -10.64 -20.55 2.75
CA ILE A 190 -9.54 -20.02 1.93
C ILE A 190 -9.90 -20.07 0.44
N ALA A 191 -10.45 -21.20 -0.06
CA ALA A 191 -10.88 -21.30 -1.46
C ALA A 191 -11.95 -20.28 -1.82
N GLN A 192 -12.90 -20.00 -0.91
CA GLN A 192 -13.92 -18.97 -1.09
C GLN A 192 -13.31 -17.55 -1.11
N ALA A 193 -12.31 -17.27 -0.25
CA ALA A 193 -11.59 -16.01 -0.26
C ALA A 193 -10.86 -15.79 -1.60
N ILE A 194 -10.16 -16.80 -2.11
CA ILE A 194 -9.52 -16.77 -3.44
C ILE A 194 -10.58 -16.55 -4.53
N GLY A 195 -11.69 -17.27 -4.46
CA GLY A 195 -12.80 -17.15 -5.42
C GLY A 195 -13.49 -15.78 -5.41
N SER A 196 -13.37 -15.00 -4.33
CA SER A 196 -13.83 -13.60 -4.27
C SER A 196 -12.85 -12.61 -4.93
N GLY A 197 -11.69 -13.07 -5.42
CA GLY A 197 -10.64 -12.26 -6.02
C GLY A 197 -9.64 -11.68 -5.02
N ALA A 198 -9.71 -12.04 -3.74
CA ALA A 198 -8.76 -11.57 -2.75
C ALA A 198 -7.33 -12.03 -3.07
N SER A 199 -6.37 -11.12 -2.92
CA SER A 199 -4.94 -11.35 -3.18
C SER A 199 -4.20 -11.90 -1.97
N GLY A 200 -4.82 -11.88 -0.78
CA GLY A 200 -4.26 -12.37 0.47
C GLY A 200 -5.32 -12.50 1.57
N ILE A 201 -4.92 -13.09 2.68
CA ILE A 201 -5.76 -13.25 3.87
C ILE A 201 -5.28 -12.29 4.96
N LYS A 202 -6.16 -11.43 5.48
CA LYS A 202 -5.91 -10.60 6.66
C LYS A 202 -6.41 -11.33 7.91
N LEU A 203 -5.51 -11.72 8.79
CA LEU A 203 -5.87 -12.18 10.12
C LEU A 203 -6.16 -10.99 11.03
N TYR A 204 -7.29 -11.02 11.72
CA TYR A 204 -7.71 -9.97 12.63
C TYR A 204 -8.26 -10.60 13.94
N ALA A 205 -8.71 -9.82 14.85
CA ALA A 205 -9.16 -10.09 16.23
C ALA A 205 -9.69 -11.52 16.53
N ASP A 206 -9.61 -11.92 17.79
CA ASP A 206 -10.24 -13.10 18.38
C ASP A 206 -9.86 -14.46 17.76
N LEU A 207 -8.61 -14.59 17.32
CA LEU A 207 -8.05 -15.84 16.83
C LEU A 207 -7.02 -16.41 17.79
N SER A 208 -7.17 -17.69 18.17
CA SER A 208 -6.15 -18.40 18.91
C SER A 208 -4.90 -18.69 18.07
N ALA A 209 -3.76 -18.92 18.73
CA ALA A 209 -2.52 -19.30 18.04
C ALA A 209 -2.69 -20.56 17.17
N ASP A 210 -3.49 -21.54 17.61
CA ASP A 210 -3.79 -22.75 16.85
C ASP A 210 -4.61 -22.45 15.58
N LEU A 211 -5.61 -21.57 15.67
CA LEU A 211 -6.39 -21.16 14.50
C LEU A 211 -5.54 -20.36 13.53
N VAL A 212 -4.68 -19.45 14.01
CA VAL A 212 -3.71 -18.73 13.17
C VAL A 212 -2.84 -19.71 12.42
N MET A 213 -2.27 -20.71 13.10
CA MET A 213 -1.41 -21.72 12.47
C MET A 213 -2.17 -22.56 11.42
N LYS A 214 -3.41 -22.97 11.73
CA LYS A 214 -4.27 -23.72 10.78
C LYS A 214 -4.57 -22.90 9.51
N VAL A 215 -4.94 -21.61 9.67
CA VAL A 215 -5.24 -20.74 8.54
C VAL A 215 -3.99 -20.49 7.69
N VAL A 216 -2.85 -20.17 8.30
CA VAL A 216 -1.60 -19.90 7.56
C VAL A 216 -1.11 -21.16 6.82
N ASN A 217 -1.16 -22.33 7.45
CA ASN A 217 -0.76 -23.58 6.81
C ASN A 217 -1.64 -23.92 5.61
N GLU A 218 -2.95 -23.69 5.71
CA GLU A 218 -3.86 -23.95 4.61
C GLU A 218 -3.71 -22.92 3.49
N ALA A 219 -3.56 -21.64 3.84
CA ALA A 219 -3.30 -20.57 2.87
C ALA A 219 -2.03 -20.84 2.06
N LYS A 220 -0.97 -21.36 2.71
CA LYS A 220 0.26 -21.77 2.04
C LYS A 220 0.04 -22.91 1.03
N LYS A 221 -0.79 -23.92 1.36
CA LYS A 221 -1.13 -24.99 0.41
C LYS A 221 -1.86 -24.47 -0.82
N GLN A 222 -2.67 -23.42 -0.65
CA GLN A 222 -3.45 -22.80 -1.72
C GLN A 222 -2.75 -21.60 -2.38
N ASN A 223 -1.45 -21.35 -2.07
CA ASN A 223 -0.61 -20.31 -2.65
C ASN A 223 -1.17 -18.89 -2.48
N ILE A 224 -1.81 -18.59 -1.34
CA ILE A 224 -2.26 -17.24 -1.01
C ILE A 224 -1.49 -16.70 0.21
N PRO A 225 -0.95 -15.46 0.16
CA PRO A 225 -0.23 -14.86 1.26
C PRO A 225 -1.14 -14.57 2.45
N VAL A 226 -0.54 -14.53 3.66
CA VAL A 226 -1.24 -14.16 4.88
C VAL A 226 -0.57 -12.94 5.49
N TRP A 227 -1.38 -11.98 5.90
CA TRP A 227 -1.04 -10.74 6.58
C TRP A 227 -1.69 -10.70 7.96
N GLY A 228 -0.97 -10.30 8.97
CA GLY A 228 -1.46 -10.30 10.35
C GLY A 228 -1.68 -8.90 10.90
N HIS A 229 -2.74 -8.70 11.64
CA HIS A 229 -2.85 -7.58 12.58
C HIS A 229 -2.11 -7.95 13.87
N ALA A 230 -1.33 -7.05 14.44
CA ALA A 230 -0.56 -7.37 15.65
C ALA A 230 -1.42 -7.59 16.90
N TRP A 231 -2.68 -7.19 16.86
CA TRP A 231 -3.65 -7.38 17.95
C TRP A 231 -4.66 -8.47 17.59
N LEU A 232 -4.49 -9.67 18.15
CA LEU A 232 -5.36 -10.82 17.89
C LEU A 232 -5.98 -11.41 19.17
N GLN A 233 -5.98 -10.77 20.29
CA GLN A 233 -6.52 -11.21 21.61
C GLN A 233 -6.14 -12.64 22.03
N GLY A 234 -6.34 -13.65 21.16
CA GLY A 234 -6.05 -15.06 21.42
C GLY A 234 -4.67 -15.53 20.98
N ALA A 235 -3.99 -14.78 20.10
CA ALA A 235 -2.63 -15.06 19.63
C ALA A 235 -1.73 -13.83 19.84
N LYS A 236 -0.45 -14.07 20.07
CA LYS A 236 0.58 -13.03 20.20
C LYS A 236 1.18 -12.68 18.83
N PRO A 237 1.81 -11.50 18.68
CA PRO A 237 2.59 -11.17 17.49
C PRO A 237 3.59 -12.27 17.10
N SER A 238 4.31 -12.86 18.06
CA SER A 238 5.24 -13.95 17.79
C SER A 238 4.56 -15.22 17.25
N ASP A 239 3.31 -15.49 17.60
CA ASP A 239 2.59 -16.66 17.08
C ASP A 239 2.24 -16.47 15.60
N ILE A 240 1.87 -15.24 15.20
CA ILE A 240 1.60 -14.86 13.82
C ILE A 240 2.87 -15.02 12.96
N VAL A 241 4.01 -14.53 13.49
CA VAL A 241 5.32 -14.64 12.83
C VAL A 241 5.76 -16.11 12.71
N LYS A 242 5.62 -16.91 13.80
CA LYS A 242 5.94 -18.35 13.80
C LYS A 242 5.10 -19.12 12.79
N ALA A 243 3.82 -18.78 12.65
CA ALA A 243 2.94 -19.40 11.67
C ALA A 243 3.39 -19.12 10.23
N GLY A 244 4.06 -17.99 9.96
CA GLY A 244 4.61 -17.66 8.66
C GLY A 244 3.82 -16.61 7.89
N ALA A 245 3.16 -15.68 8.58
CA ALA A 245 2.60 -14.49 7.95
C ALA A 245 3.72 -13.65 7.31
N ILE A 246 3.47 -13.12 6.10
CA ILE A 246 4.46 -12.36 5.33
C ILE A 246 4.68 -10.98 5.96
N SER A 247 3.62 -10.34 6.42
CA SER A 247 3.69 -9.06 7.13
C SER A 247 2.79 -9.02 8.35
N ILE A 248 3.16 -8.14 9.31
CA ILE A 248 2.39 -7.84 10.49
C ILE A 248 2.24 -6.32 10.62
N SER A 249 1.01 -5.83 10.87
CA SER A 249 0.70 -4.41 10.88
C SER A 249 0.60 -3.84 12.29
N HIS A 250 0.90 -2.54 12.41
CA HIS A 250 0.75 -1.70 13.61
C HIS A 250 1.84 -1.87 14.66
N ALA A 251 2.92 -1.11 14.46
CA ALA A 251 4.11 -1.16 15.31
C ALA A 251 3.83 -1.08 16.82
N PRO A 252 2.98 -0.17 17.35
CA PRO A 252 2.80 -0.08 18.81
C PRO A 252 2.15 -1.32 19.41
N LEU A 253 1.38 -2.07 18.61
CA LEU A 253 0.69 -3.28 19.11
C LEU A 253 1.63 -4.49 19.25
N LEU A 254 2.88 -4.41 18.77
CA LEU A 254 3.89 -5.46 19.00
C LEU A 254 4.22 -5.65 20.47
N ILE A 255 3.96 -4.65 21.34
CA ILE A 255 4.12 -4.79 22.81
C ILE A 255 3.32 -5.95 23.37
N TYR A 256 2.21 -6.33 22.74
CA TYR A 256 1.37 -7.43 23.18
C TYR A 256 2.07 -8.79 23.13
N ASP A 257 3.21 -8.89 22.44
CA ASP A 257 4.04 -10.10 22.50
C ASP A 257 4.52 -10.44 23.91
N LYS A 258 4.76 -9.41 24.71
CA LYS A 258 5.25 -9.56 26.09
C LYS A 258 4.17 -9.44 27.18
N MET A 259 2.91 -9.24 26.78
CA MET A 259 1.80 -9.15 27.74
C MET A 259 1.19 -10.53 28.03
N ASN A 260 0.79 -10.74 29.27
CA ASN A 260 0.08 -11.98 29.68
C ASN A 260 -1.36 -12.01 29.16
N LYS A 261 -1.98 -10.85 29.01
CA LYS A 261 -3.33 -10.69 28.49
C LYS A 261 -3.35 -9.52 27.53
N VAL A 262 -3.81 -9.76 26.29
CA VAL A 262 -4.09 -8.72 25.30
C VAL A 262 -5.40 -8.04 25.68
N PRO A 263 -5.50 -6.70 25.69
CA PRO A 263 -6.73 -5.98 25.98
C PRO A 263 -7.87 -6.34 25.04
N ASP A 264 -9.11 -6.29 25.56
CA ASP A 264 -10.34 -6.56 24.76
C ASP A 264 -10.64 -5.46 23.72
N SER A 265 -9.92 -4.33 23.79
CA SER A 265 -10.03 -3.25 22.81
C SER A 265 -8.67 -2.57 22.68
N TRP A 266 -8.21 -2.42 21.47
CA TRP A 266 -6.99 -1.66 21.15
C TRP A 266 -7.11 -0.16 21.55
N LYS A 267 -8.35 0.40 21.57
CA LYS A 267 -8.63 1.77 22.03
C LYS A 267 -8.53 1.96 23.55
N LYS A 268 -8.49 0.88 24.30
CA LYS A 268 -8.37 0.90 25.78
C LYS A 268 -7.01 0.40 26.23
N ALA A 269 -6.06 0.32 25.34
CA ALA A 269 -4.81 -0.33 25.59
C ALA A 269 -3.88 0.55 26.42
N GLY A 270 -3.82 0.28 27.67
CA GLY A 270 -2.63 0.52 28.45
C GLY A 270 -2.70 1.64 29.49
N PRO A 271 -1.72 1.65 30.38
CA PRO A 271 -1.64 2.50 31.56
C PRO A 271 -1.10 3.92 31.31
N GLY A 272 -1.00 4.36 30.05
CA GLY A 272 -0.56 5.70 29.66
C GLY A 272 0.96 5.86 29.46
N ALA A 273 1.36 7.01 28.93
CA ALA A 273 2.74 7.33 28.50
C ALA A 273 3.79 7.11 29.58
N ASP A 274 3.55 7.60 30.79
CA ASP A 274 4.51 7.52 31.90
C ASP A 274 4.87 6.09 32.29
N PHE A 275 3.94 5.16 32.14
CA PHE A 275 4.19 3.74 32.38
C PHE A 275 5.09 3.15 31.30
N TRP A 276 4.79 3.41 30.03
CA TRP A 276 5.51 2.83 28.91
C TRP A 276 6.91 3.43 28.73
N ASP A 277 7.11 4.70 29.10
CA ASP A 277 8.45 5.31 29.09
C ASP A 277 9.44 4.58 30.01
N LYS A 278 8.93 4.02 31.11
CA LYS A 278 9.73 3.28 32.10
C LYS A 278 9.73 1.76 31.87
N ASN A 279 8.70 1.23 31.20
CA ASN A 279 8.41 -0.21 31.19
C ASN A 279 8.22 -0.77 29.77
N LEU A 280 8.69 -0.09 28.72
CA LEU A 280 8.61 -0.64 27.37
C LEU A 280 9.37 -1.98 27.32
N PRO A 281 8.68 -3.10 27.04
CA PRO A 281 9.33 -4.40 27.05
C PRO A 281 10.32 -4.52 25.90
N SER A 282 11.42 -5.29 26.11
CA SER A 282 12.28 -5.66 25.00
C SER A 282 11.53 -6.54 24.01
N LEU A 283 11.60 -6.16 22.74
CA LEU A 283 11.08 -6.90 21.59
C LEU A 283 12.17 -7.60 20.78
N ASP A 284 13.41 -7.67 21.29
CA ASP A 284 14.56 -8.21 20.58
C ASP A 284 14.34 -9.63 20.07
N GLU A 285 13.74 -10.50 20.91
CA GLU A 285 13.41 -11.88 20.51
C GLU A 285 12.40 -11.92 19.34
N LEU A 286 11.39 -11.04 19.38
CA LEU A 286 10.43 -10.91 18.29
C LEU A 286 11.10 -10.40 17.02
N PHE A 287 11.99 -9.41 17.10
CA PHE A 287 12.72 -8.86 15.95
C PHE A 287 13.69 -9.89 15.36
N ILE A 288 14.38 -10.67 16.18
CA ILE A 288 15.19 -11.81 15.73
C ILE A 288 14.33 -12.80 14.95
N LEU A 289 13.16 -13.16 15.49
CA LEU A 289 12.23 -14.09 14.86
C LEU A 289 11.69 -13.53 13.53
N MET A 290 11.30 -12.25 13.49
CA MET A 290 10.83 -11.58 12.28
C MET A 290 11.91 -11.61 11.19
N LYS A 291 13.16 -11.33 11.52
CA LYS A 291 14.30 -11.43 10.58
C LYS A 291 14.48 -12.85 10.05
N GLN A 292 14.48 -13.85 10.95
CA GLN A 292 14.62 -15.27 10.57
C GLN A 292 13.50 -15.73 9.63
N ARG A 293 12.29 -15.26 9.86
CA ARG A 293 11.10 -15.58 9.06
C ARG A 293 10.90 -14.65 7.87
N ARG A 294 11.68 -13.56 7.78
CA ARG A 294 11.53 -12.48 6.79
C ARG A 294 10.14 -11.84 6.84
N THR A 295 9.52 -11.82 8.02
CA THR A 295 8.25 -11.14 8.24
C THR A 295 8.47 -9.63 8.24
N ILE A 296 7.72 -8.91 7.42
CA ILE A 296 7.85 -7.45 7.21
C ILE A 296 6.92 -6.73 8.20
N LEU A 297 7.43 -5.71 8.86
CA LEU A 297 6.63 -4.82 9.70
C LEU A 297 5.98 -3.73 8.83
N ASP A 298 4.69 -3.63 8.88
CA ASP A 298 3.89 -2.52 8.36
C ASP A 298 3.59 -1.57 9.54
N ALA A 299 4.40 -0.51 9.66
CA ALA A 299 4.47 0.29 10.88
C ALA A 299 3.24 1.17 11.11
N THR A 300 2.66 1.72 10.04
CA THR A 300 1.47 2.60 10.03
C THR A 300 1.59 3.81 10.97
N LEU A 301 2.74 4.51 10.93
CA LEU A 301 3.00 5.67 11.81
C LEU A 301 1.99 6.80 11.58
N LEU A 302 1.54 6.96 10.34
CA LEU A 302 0.64 8.04 9.94
C LEU A 302 -0.70 7.97 10.67
N THR A 303 -1.32 6.79 10.72
CA THR A 303 -2.62 6.63 11.41
C THR A 303 -2.50 6.94 12.91
N TYR A 304 -1.42 6.49 13.58
CA TYR A 304 -1.18 6.82 14.98
C TYR A 304 -0.91 8.30 15.22
N LYS A 305 -0.22 8.96 14.30
CA LYS A 305 -0.02 10.41 14.34
C LYS A 305 -1.34 11.17 14.21
N LYS A 306 -2.22 10.78 13.28
CA LYS A 306 -3.55 11.38 13.10
C LYS A 306 -4.38 11.24 14.36
N TRP A 307 -4.43 10.05 14.96
CA TRP A 307 -5.15 9.83 16.21
C TRP A 307 -4.58 10.67 17.36
N ALA A 308 -3.26 10.75 17.49
CA ALA A 308 -2.61 11.57 18.50
C ALA A 308 -2.89 13.08 18.36
N MET A 309 -3.20 13.56 17.16
CA MET A 309 -3.59 14.95 16.90
C MET A 309 -5.05 15.23 17.30
N THR A 310 -5.91 14.24 17.25
CA THR A 310 -7.35 14.39 17.53
C THR A 310 -7.75 13.91 18.92
N ASP A 311 -6.99 12.99 19.52
CA ASP A 311 -7.22 12.45 20.85
C ASP A 311 -5.94 12.41 21.67
N THR A 312 -5.89 13.22 22.72
CA THR A 312 -4.72 13.28 23.61
C THR A 312 -4.41 11.96 24.32
N ALA A 313 -5.42 11.10 24.52
CA ALA A 313 -5.21 9.77 25.06
C ALA A 313 -4.42 8.85 24.13
N MET A 314 -4.38 9.16 22.84
CA MET A 314 -3.64 8.40 21.82
C MET A 314 -2.21 8.92 21.58
N GLN A 315 -1.79 9.99 22.23
CA GLN A 315 -0.44 10.54 22.03
C GLN A 315 0.66 9.53 22.42
N TRP A 316 0.44 8.73 23.44
CA TRP A 316 1.40 7.72 23.86
C TRP A 316 1.53 6.60 22.80
N ASP A 317 0.45 6.21 22.12
CA ASP A 317 0.48 5.19 21.05
C ASP A 317 1.43 5.63 19.93
N TYR A 318 1.37 6.90 19.54
CA TYR A 318 2.28 7.44 18.54
C TYR A 318 3.74 7.45 19.01
N GLN A 319 4.01 7.81 20.29
CA GLN A 319 5.37 7.74 20.85
C GLN A 319 5.91 6.31 20.86
N ILE A 320 5.08 5.34 21.24
CA ILE A 320 5.42 3.91 21.21
C ILE A 320 5.65 3.44 19.77
N ALA A 321 4.78 3.83 18.82
CA ALA A 321 4.93 3.50 17.41
C ALA A 321 6.30 3.94 16.87
N LYS A 322 6.70 5.19 17.13
CA LYS A 322 8.02 5.71 16.72
C LYS A 322 9.17 4.89 17.31
N ARG A 323 9.14 4.66 18.63
CA ARG A 323 10.21 3.93 19.34
C ARG A 323 10.36 2.50 18.85
N ILE A 324 9.24 1.79 18.67
CA ILE A 324 9.25 0.40 18.21
C ILE A 324 9.70 0.34 16.76
N THR A 325 9.24 1.24 15.89
CA THR A 325 9.64 1.28 14.49
C THR A 325 11.14 1.57 14.36
N SER A 326 11.65 2.56 15.11
CA SER A 326 13.08 2.88 15.13
C SER A 326 13.92 1.71 15.63
N HIS A 327 13.49 1.02 16.70
CA HIS A 327 14.21 -0.15 17.23
C HIS A 327 14.16 -1.34 16.27
N ALA A 328 13.01 -1.61 15.63
CA ALA A 328 12.88 -2.65 14.61
C ALA A 328 13.80 -2.39 13.40
N TYR A 329 13.83 -1.13 12.93
CA TYR A 329 14.73 -0.70 11.86
C TYR A 329 16.21 -0.89 12.25
N ALA A 330 16.64 -0.38 13.40
CA ALA A 330 18.00 -0.54 13.92
C ALA A 330 18.39 -2.02 14.12
N SER A 331 17.40 -2.88 14.44
CA SER A 331 17.58 -4.33 14.56
C SER A 331 17.62 -5.05 13.20
N GLY A 332 17.39 -4.36 12.08
CA GLY A 332 17.40 -4.91 10.73
C GLY A 332 16.14 -5.70 10.36
N VAL A 333 15.00 -5.43 11.01
CA VAL A 333 13.68 -5.91 10.55
C VAL A 333 13.31 -5.20 9.26
N LEU A 334 12.81 -5.92 8.26
CA LEU A 334 12.26 -5.31 7.07
C LEU A 334 10.98 -4.53 7.41
N ILE A 335 10.91 -3.28 6.97
CA ILE A 335 9.75 -2.42 7.22
C ILE A 335 9.22 -1.94 5.88
N CYS A 336 7.90 -2.02 5.67
CA CYS A 336 7.21 -1.45 4.52
C CYS A 336 6.44 -0.19 4.92
N ALA A 337 6.05 0.59 3.92
CA ALA A 337 5.25 1.78 4.09
C ALA A 337 3.77 1.47 3.82
N GLY A 338 2.92 1.74 4.80
CA GLY A 338 1.48 1.62 4.73
C GLY A 338 0.84 2.71 5.58
N THR A 339 -0.13 3.42 5.04
CA THR A 339 -0.71 4.60 5.69
C THR A 339 -1.77 4.24 6.72
N ASP A 340 -2.57 3.20 6.46
CA ASP A 340 -3.79 2.88 7.20
C ASP A 340 -4.67 4.14 7.37
N ASP A 341 -4.72 4.95 6.30
CA ASP A 341 -5.42 6.22 6.28
C ASP A 341 -6.73 6.13 5.48
N ASP A 342 -7.68 6.97 5.88
CA ASP A 342 -8.99 7.12 5.27
C ASP A 342 -8.96 8.10 4.07
N GLN A 343 -7.95 7.98 3.20
CA GLN A 343 -7.92 8.67 1.90
C GLN A 343 -7.52 10.17 1.93
N GLU A 344 -7.03 10.69 3.05
CA GLU A 344 -6.66 12.12 3.13
C GLU A 344 -5.15 12.37 2.95
N GLN A 345 -4.31 11.41 3.31
CA GLN A 345 -2.86 11.52 3.21
C GLN A 345 -2.26 10.28 2.55
N PHE A 346 -1.19 10.49 1.78
CA PHE A 346 -0.61 9.46 0.96
C PHE A 346 0.70 8.90 1.53
N VAL A 347 1.17 7.80 0.99
CA VAL A 347 2.35 7.06 1.47
C VAL A 347 3.61 7.93 1.58
N GLN A 348 3.71 9.04 0.87
CA GLN A 348 4.81 9.99 1.00
C GLN A 348 4.89 10.61 2.40
N GLU A 349 3.74 10.76 3.08
CA GLU A 349 3.75 11.24 4.46
C GLU A 349 4.24 10.14 5.42
N GLU A 350 3.85 8.88 5.23
CA GLU A 350 4.41 7.75 5.98
C GLU A 350 5.94 7.69 5.77
N MET A 351 6.43 7.81 4.52
CA MET A 351 7.87 7.86 4.22
C MET A 351 8.58 9.00 4.96
N ARG A 352 7.96 10.18 5.02
CA ARG A 352 8.50 11.31 5.77
C ARG A 352 8.60 11.00 7.26
N LEU A 353 7.59 10.35 7.84
CA LEU A 353 7.59 9.95 9.25
C LEU A 353 8.64 8.88 9.55
N LEU A 354 8.84 7.92 8.65
CA LEU A 354 9.93 6.94 8.77
C LEU A 354 11.28 7.65 8.88
N VAL A 355 11.51 8.72 8.11
CA VAL A 355 12.76 9.50 8.17
C VAL A 355 12.82 10.37 9.43
N THR A 356 11.80 11.19 9.68
CA THR A 356 11.85 12.21 10.74
C THR A 356 11.67 11.64 12.14
N ASP A 357 10.89 10.58 12.29
CA ASP A 357 10.41 10.10 13.57
C ASP A 357 10.93 8.69 13.92
N ALA A 358 11.36 7.90 12.93
CA ALA A 358 11.90 6.57 13.15
C ALA A 358 13.39 6.40 12.74
N GLY A 359 14.04 7.47 12.23
CA GLY A 359 15.47 7.50 12.00
C GLY A 359 15.95 6.81 10.72
N PHE A 360 15.05 6.59 9.75
CA PHE A 360 15.41 6.06 8.44
C PHE A 360 16.25 7.06 7.65
N SER A 361 17.15 6.56 6.81
CA SER A 361 17.67 7.37 5.72
C SER A 361 16.57 7.61 4.65
N PRO A 362 16.63 8.70 3.86
CA PRO A 362 15.72 8.88 2.73
C PRO A 362 15.73 7.69 1.76
N PHE A 363 16.88 7.07 1.55
CA PHE A 363 17.03 5.86 0.73
C PHE A 363 16.22 4.69 1.31
N ASP A 364 16.34 4.42 2.62
CA ASP A 364 15.63 3.30 3.25
C ASP A 364 14.11 3.54 3.28
N ALA A 365 13.66 4.80 3.38
CA ALA A 365 12.24 5.14 3.26
C ALA A 365 11.71 4.88 1.84
N ILE A 366 12.50 5.13 0.78
CA ILE A 366 12.16 4.75 -0.60
C ILE A 366 12.10 3.21 -0.72
N VAL A 367 13.08 2.49 -0.17
CA VAL A 367 13.06 1.02 -0.15
C VAL A 367 11.84 0.48 0.59
N ALA A 368 11.46 1.11 1.71
CA ALA A 368 10.25 0.74 2.46
C ALA A 368 8.98 0.87 1.61
N ALA A 369 8.81 1.98 0.87
CA ALA A 369 7.64 2.25 0.03
C ALA A 369 7.70 1.61 -1.38
N THR A 370 8.72 0.83 -1.69
CA THR A 370 8.90 0.17 -2.99
C THR A 370 9.17 -1.33 -2.80
N LYS A 371 10.43 -1.74 -2.68
CA LYS A 371 10.85 -3.14 -2.61
C LYS A 371 10.25 -3.89 -1.42
N ASN A 372 10.30 -3.29 -0.21
CA ASN A 372 9.76 -3.96 0.97
C ASN A 372 8.23 -4.03 0.93
N SER A 373 7.56 -2.98 0.45
CA SER A 373 6.11 -2.99 0.23
C SER A 373 5.70 -4.03 -0.81
N ALA A 374 6.46 -4.18 -1.92
CA ALA A 374 6.24 -5.26 -2.89
C ALA A 374 6.40 -6.64 -2.23
N GLY A 375 7.43 -6.84 -1.39
CA GLY A 375 7.60 -8.07 -0.61
C GLY A 375 6.47 -8.33 0.38
N ALA A 376 5.94 -7.28 1.04
CA ALA A 376 4.82 -7.40 1.97
C ALA A 376 3.53 -7.87 1.30
N ILE A 377 3.37 -7.66 0.01
CA ILE A 377 2.21 -8.11 -0.79
C ILE A 377 2.54 -9.27 -1.73
N ASN A 378 3.74 -9.87 -1.62
CA ASN A 378 4.21 -11.00 -2.43
C ASN A 378 4.33 -10.68 -3.94
N LEU A 379 4.76 -9.47 -4.28
CA LEU A 379 4.93 -8.97 -5.65
C LEU A 379 6.37 -8.58 -5.99
N ASP A 380 7.35 -8.87 -5.13
CA ASP A 380 8.76 -8.46 -5.28
C ASP A 380 9.48 -9.10 -6.48
N SER A 381 8.88 -10.12 -7.10
CA SER A 381 9.34 -10.68 -8.37
C SER A 381 8.95 -9.86 -9.61
N THR A 382 7.99 -8.93 -9.49
CA THR A 382 7.49 -8.15 -10.62
C THR A 382 7.43 -6.66 -10.37
N LYS A 383 7.37 -6.20 -9.12
CA LYS A 383 7.21 -4.80 -8.72
C LYS A 383 8.25 -4.37 -7.66
N GLY A 384 8.36 -3.06 -7.44
CA GLY A 384 9.16 -2.48 -6.36
C GLY A 384 10.64 -2.28 -6.66
N SER A 385 11.11 -2.59 -7.87
CA SER A 385 12.50 -2.39 -8.32
C SER A 385 12.58 -1.98 -9.79
N ILE A 386 13.68 -1.32 -10.17
CA ILE A 386 13.98 -0.98 -11.56
C ILE A 386 14.99 -2.00 -12.10
N ALA A 387 14.49 -3.11 -12.63
CA ALA A 387 15.32 -4.17 -13.19
C ALA A 387 14.69 -4.77 -14.46
N VAL A 388 15.52 -5.40 -15.29
CA VAL A 388 15.04 -6.10 -16.49
C VAL A 388 14.09 -7.21 -16.09
N GLY A 389 12.92 -7.29 -16.74
CA GLY A 389 11.85 -8.25 -16.46
C GLY A 389 10.78 -7.73 -15.50
N MET A 390 11.03 -6.65 -14.76
CA MET A 390 10.04 -6.02 -13.88
C MET A 390 8.97 -5.26 -14.67
N ASP A 391 7.81 -5.09 -14.07
CA ASP A 391 6.76 -4.21 -14.59
C ASP A 391 7.29 -2.78 -14.64
N ALA A 392 6.91 -2.06 -15.68
CA ALA A 392 7.30 -0.66 -15.83
C ALA A 392 6.37 0.24 -15.01
N ASP A 393 6.50 0.13 -13.68
CA ASP A 393 5.86 0.97 -12.69
C ASP A 393 6.93 1.91 -12.11
N LEU A 394 6.93 3.17 -12.56
CA LEU A 394 8.03 4.10 -12.37
C LEU A 394 7.50 5.50 -12.05
N VAL A 395 8.25 6.24 -11.23
CA VAL A 395 7.97 7.65 -10.92
C VAL A 395 9.15 8.51 -11.30
N VAL A 396 8.91 9.55 -12.08
CA VAL A 396 9.89 10.56 -12.42
C VAL A 396 9.72 11.75 -11.49
N LEU A 397 10.80 12.15 -10.84
CA LEU A 397 10.87 13.27 -9.91
C LEU A 397 11.72 14.40 -10.49
N THR A 398 11.33 15.65 -10.21
CA THR A 398 12.11 16.83 -10.61
C THR A 398 13.27 17.13 -9.66
N ARG A 399 13.23 16.63 -8.42
CA ARG A 399 14.23 16.87 -7.38
C ARG A 399 14.70 15.56 -6.76
N ASN A 400 15.94 15.57 -6.25
CA ASN A 400 16.56 14.39 -5.65
C ASN A 400 15.95 14.06 -4.28
N PRO A 401 15.21 12.93 -4.13
CA PRO A 401 14.60 12.55 -2.85
C PRO A 401 15.62 12.07 -1.80
N LEU A 402 16.86 11.75 -2.20
CA LEU A 402 17.94 11.36 -1.27
C LEU A 402 18.53 12.55 -0.53
N GLU A 403 18.43 13.77 -1.09
CA GLU A 403 18.87 15.01 -0.42
C GLU A 403 17.86 15.49 0.62
N ASN A 404 16.58 15.33 0.32
CA ASN A 404 15.46 15.62 1.21
C ASN A 404 14.28 14.74 0.84
N ILE A 405 13.75 13.99 1.81
CA ILE A 405 12.63 13.08 1.56
C ILE A 405 11.37 13.80 1.05
N ASP A 406 11.16 15.08 1.39
CA ASP A 406 10.03 15.85 0.86
C ASP A 406 10.08 16.04 -0.66
N ASN A 407 11.25 15.85 -1.28
CA ASN A 407 11.41 15.86 -2.74
C ASN A 407 10.69 14.67 -3.42
N ILE A 408 10.27 13.65 -2.66
CA ILE A 408 9.43 12.55 -3.17
C ILE A 408 8.10 13.05 -3.74
N LYS A 409 7.62 14.21 -3.28
CA LYS A 409 6.40 14.87 -3.76
C LYS A 409 6.60 15.65 -5.07
N SER A 410 7.83 15.74 -5.59
CA SER A 410 8.15 16.49 -6.82
C SER A 410 7.90 15.69 -8.09
N VAL A 411 6.77 14.98 -8.16
CA VAL A 411 6.41 14.12 -9.28
C VAL A 411 6.21 14.93 -10.56
N ASP A 412 6.89 14.52 -11.62
CA ASP A 412 6.80 15.09 -12.97
C ASP A 412 5.87 14.26 -13.87
N LEU A 413 6.09 12.94 -13.86
CA LEU A 413 5.21 11.98 -14.52
C LEU A 413 5.25 10.62 -13.81
N VAL A 414 4.23 9.82 -14.02
CA VAL A 414 4.13 8.45 -13.53
C VAL A 414 3.98 7.50 -14.71
N ILE A 415 4.63 6.35 -14.63
CA ILE A 415 4.47 5.25 -15.58
C ILE A 415 3.92 4.07 -14.81
N LYS A 416 2.78 3.53 -15.24
CA LYS A 416 2.17 2.32 -14.67
C LYS A 416 1.89 1.32 -15.77
N GLY A 417 2.47 0.14 -15.67
CA GLY A 417 2.37 -0.90 -16.70
C GLY A 417 2.78 -0.39 -18.08
N GLY A 418 3.74 0.55 -18.16
CA GLY A 418 4.20 1.19 -19.39
C GLY A 418 3.26 2.26 -19.96
N ARG A 419 2.15 2.61 -19.31
CA ARG A 419 1.31 3.76 -19.65
C ARG A 419 1.84 5.00 -18.95
N VAL A 420 1.87 6.12 -19.65
CA VAL A 420 2.35 7.41 -19.13
C VAL A 420 1.18 8.22 -18.59
N TYR A 421 1.33 8.71 -17.37
CA TYR A 421 0.37 9.58 -16.68
C TYR A 421 1.09 10.87 -16.28
N GLN A 422 0.61 11.99 -16.78
CA GLN A 422 1.16 13.31 -16.48
C GLN A 422 0.03 14.24 -16.05
N HIS A 423 0.24 14.98 -14.97
CA HIS A 423 -0.62 16.10 -14.66
C HIS A 423 -0.40 17.17 -15.73
N PHE A 424 -1.39 17.39 -16.58
CA PHE A 424 -1.42 18.64 -17.30
C PHE A 424 -1.77 19.72 -16.27
N ALA A 425 -0.78 20.52 -15.86
CA ALA A 425 -1.10 21.77 -15.21
C ALA A 425 -2.10 22.48 -16.13
N ALA A 426 -3.31 22.71 -15.65
CA ALA A 426 -4.25 23.56 -16.35
C ALA A 426 -3.47 24.85 -16.62
N SER A 427 -3.21 25.15 -17.91
CA SER A 427 -2.61 26.42 -18.30
C SER A 427 -3.46 27.48 -17.62
N ALA A 428 -2.84 28.20 -16.68
CA ALA A 428 -3.49 29.33 -16.02
C ALA A 428 -4.05 30.24 -17.12
N PRO A 429 -5.28 30.76 -16.96
CA PRO A 429 -5.94 31.61 -17.95
C PRO A 429 -5.20 32.90 -18.22
#